data_890ef0443f348168f3350100cddc85fb
#
_entry.id   890ef0443f348168f3350100cddc85fb
#
_cell.length_a   1.000
_cell.length_b   1.000
_cell.length_c   1.000
_cell.angle_alpha   90.00
_cell.angle_beta   90.00
_cell.angle_gamma   90.00
#
_symmetry.space_group_name_H-M   'P 1'
#
loop_
_entity.id
_entity.type
_entity.pdbx_description
1 polymer ?
#
loop_
_entity_poly.entity_id
_entity_poly.type
_entity_poly.pdbx_seq_one_letter_code
_entity_poly.pdbx_strand_id
1 'polypeptide(L)'
;DNDGLPDDWEIENGRDPFKADYMVSSGNYNTCALDDTGAVCWGSQGDAETSIPSSLNNPFQISTGGGNTCALDDTGLTCWESDGGNQSLVSSTSPSSLINPLQVSLGLGHACVLDDSGIQCWGHQGDGRSTVPDSLINPTQVSSGDYHACALDDTGVVCWGYDGEGQTSVPDSLSNATQVSSGRLHTCALDDSGVVCWGSDSYGQTTVPSTLSNPTQVSSGGYHTCALDDTGVV
;
A
#
# COMPACT_ATOMS: atom_id res chain seq x y z
N ASP A 1 -8.99 13.86 0.96
CA ASP A 1 -8.01 13.01 1.63
C ASP A 1 -7.81 11.63 0.96
N ASN A 2 -8.60 11.32 -0.06
CA ASN A 2 -8.54 10.06 -0.83
C ASN A 2 -8.91 8.78 -0.05
N ASP A 3 -9.74 8.87 0.96
CA ASP A 3 -10.20 7.71 1.72
C ASP A 3 -11.39 6.99 1.07
N GLY A 4 -11.95 7.58 0.00
CA GLY A 4 -13.07 7.05 -0.76
C GLY A 4 -14.43 7.60 -0.35
N LEU A 5 -14.49 8.49 0.63
CA LEU A 5 -15.68 9.23 0.98
C LEU A 5 -15.69 10.60 0.25
N PRO A 6 -16.83 11.10 -0.23
CA PRO A 6 -16.89 12.43 -0.81
C PRO A 6 -16.80 13.53 0.25
N ASP A 7 -15.93 14.52 0.08
CA ASP A 7 -15.73 15.65 1.00
C ASP A 7 -17.03 16.33 1.43
N ASP A 8 -17.98 16.52 0.49
CA ASP A 8 -19.29 17.12 0.78
C ASP A 8 -20.11 16.25 1.76
N TRP A 9 -20.03 14.92 1.63
CA TRP A 9 -20.70 13.98 2.53
C TRP A 9 -20.08 14.01 3.92
N GLU A 10 -18.75 14.11 4.00
CA GLU A 10 -18.02 14.18 5.26
C GLU A 10 -18.39 15.45 6.04
N ILE A 11 -18.37 16.61 5.36
CA ILE A 11 -18.81 17.89 5.96
C ILE A 11 -20.25 17.79 6.49
N GLU A 12 -21.18 17.21 5.70
CA GLU A 12 -22.59 17.05 6.10
C GLU A 12 -22.76 16.11 7.31
N ASN A 13 -21.85 15.13 7.47
CA ASN A 13 -21.87 14.18 8.58
C ASN A 13 -20.92 14.54 9.72
N GLY A 14 -20.35 15.74 9.71
CA GLY A 14 -19.52 16.30 10.79
C GLY A 14 -18.12 15.68 10.84
N ARG A 15 -17.64 15.15 9.72
CA ARG A 15 -16.29 14.60 9.53
C ARG A 15 -15.37 15.67 8.94
N ASP A 16 -14.07 15.44 9.05
CA ASP A 16 -13.06 16.33 8.49
C ASP A 16 -12.69 15.86 7.08
N PRO A 17 -13.05 16.60 6.00
CA PRO A 17 -12.78 16.19 4.62
C PRO A 17 -11.28 16.21 4.25
N PHE A 18 -10.41 16.54 5.19
CA PHE A 18 -8.96 16.51 5.02
C PHE A 18 -8.29 15.40 5.84
N LYS A 19 -9.07 14.53 6.48
CA LYS A 19 -8.59 13.47 7.36
C LYS A 19 -9.22 12.14 6.96
N ALA A 20 -8.38 11.17 6.57
CA ALA A 20 -8.84 9.82 6.23
C ALA A 20 -9.57 9.18 7.41
N ASP A 21 -10.86 8.92 7.23
CA ASP A 21 -11.76 8.58 8.33
C ASP A 21 -11.74 7.11 8.73
N TYR A 22 -11.42 6.20 7.84
CA TYR A 22 -11.37 4.77 8.16
C TYR A 22 -10.42 4.04 7.22
N MET A 23 -9.17 3.94 7.61
CA MET A 23 -8.19 3.16 6.88
C MET A 23 -7.87 1.86 7.64
N VAL A 24 -7.80 0.76 6.93
CA VAL A 24 -7.32 -0.53 7.47
C VAL A 24 -6.14 -0.98 6.64
N SER A 25 -5.07 -1.36 7.31
CA SER A 25 -3.89 -1.97 6.69
C SER A 25 -3.53 -3.26 7.41
N SER A 26 -3.39 -4.35 6.65
CA SER A 26 -3.04 -5.67 7.19
C SER A 26 -1.68 -6.11 6.68
N GLY A 27 -0.77 -6.39 7.61
CA GLY A 27 0.52 -7.01 7.35
C GLY A 27 0.48 -8.53 7.57
N ASN A 28 1.66 -9.16 7.66
CA ASN A 28 1.76 -10.60 7.84
C ASN A 28 1.29 -11.07 9.24
N TYR A 29 1.46 -10.25 10.25
CA TYR A 29 1.22 -10.63 11.65
C TYR A 29 0.38 -9.62 12.41
N ASN A 30 0.20 -8.42 11.89
CA ASN A 30 -0.53 -7.33 12.51
C ASN A 30 -1.50 -6.68 11.53
N THR A 31 -2.51 -6.05 12.09
CA THR A 31 -3.46 -5.20 11.38
C THR A 31 -3.54 -3.88 12.12
N CYS A 32 -3.57 -2.79 11.41
CA CYS A 32 -3.79 -1.47 11.97
C CYS A 32 -4.97 -0.80 11.29
N ALA A 33 -5.71 -0.02 12.05
CA ALA A 33 -6.79 0.82 11.56
C ALA A 33 -6.59 2.25 12.05
N LEU A 34 -7.00 3.20 11.24
CA LEU A 34 -7.19 4.60 11.63
C LEU A 34 -8.68 4.88 11.77
N ASP A 35 -9.03 5.66 12.75
CA ASP A 35 -10.34 6.25 12.94
C ASP A 35 -10.21 7.66 13.57
N ASP A 36 -11.33 8.31 13.84
CA ASP A 36 -11.36 9.66 14.43
C ASP A 36 -10.64 9.76 15.79
N THR A 37 -10.38 8.63 16.44
CA THR A 37 -9.67 8.58 17.72
C THR A 37 -8.17 8.37 17.57
N GLY A 38 -7.70 8.07 16.35
CA GLY A 38 -6.31 7.83 15.99
C GLY A 38 -6.06 6.40 15.51
N ALA A 39 -4.85 5.88 15.72
CA ALA A 39 -4.45 4.56 15.28
C ALA A 39 -4.77 3.48 16.32
N VAL A 40 -5.23 2.31 15.86
CA VAL A 40 -5.39 1.08 16.67
C VAL A 40 -4.75 -0.08 15.93
N CYS A 41 -3.84 -0.81 16.58
CA CYS A 41 -3.18 -1.97 15.99
C CYS A 41 -3.44 -3.24 16.83
N TRP A 42 -3.63 -4.39 16.14
CA TRP A 42 -3.82 -5.70 16.77
C TRP A 42 -3.19 -6.81 15.93
N GLY A 43 -3.03 -7.99 16.50
CA GLY A 43 -2.44 -9.15 15.84
C GLY A 43 -1.59 -9.98 16.77
N SER A 44 -0.38 -10.37 16.34
CA SER A 44 0.53 -11.18 17.13
C SER A 44 0.77 -10.56 18.50
N GLN A 45 0.47 -11.34 19.55
CA GLN A 45 0.53 -10.84 20.93
C GLN A 45 1.98 -10.79 21.44
N GLY A 46 2.41 -9.60 21.86
CA GLY A 46 3.73 -9.36 22.43
C GLY A 46 4.74 -8.75 21.46
N ASP A 47 4.32 -8.41 20.27
CA ASP A 47 5.17 -7.79 19.27
C ASP A 47 5.06 -6.25 19.33
N ALA A 48 6.19 -5.57 19.24
CA ALA A 48 6.27 -4.11 19.33
C ALA A 48 5.55 -3.40 18.15
N GLU A 49 5.32 -4.12 17.04
CA GLU A 49 4.61 -3.63 15.87
C GLU A 49 3.14 -3.21 16.13
N THR A 50 2.54 -3.73 17.22
CA THR A 50 1.21 -3.33 17.67
C THR A 50 1.24 -2.20 18.71
N SER A 51 2.44 -1.79 19.14
CA SER A 51 2.64 -0.73 20.15
C SER A 51 2.79 0.62 19.45
N ILE A 52 1.71 1.37 19.38
CA ILE A 52 1.67 2.67 18.72
C ILE A 52 2.59 3.66 19.44
N PRO A 53 3.52 4.34 18.73
CA PRO A 53 4.37 5.36 19.32
C PRO A 53 3.56 6.53 19.88
N SER A 54 3.89 6.94 21.12
CA SER A 54 3.22 8.09 21.76
C SER A 54 3.54 9.45 21.09
N SER A 55 4.49 9.45 20.15
CA SER A 55 4.84 10.62 19.34
C SER A 55 3.93 10.82 18.13
N LEU A 56 3.12 9.81 17.76
CA LEU A 56 2.22 9.89 16.61
C LEU A 56 1.13 10.95 16.86
N ASN A 57 0.99 11.89 15.94
CA ASN A 57 0.13 13.06 16.09
C ASN A 57 -0.79 13.24 14.88
N ASN A 58 -2.09 13.04 15.08
CA ASN A 58 -3.09 13.12 14.01
C ASN A 58 -2.71 12.29 12.77
N PRO A 59 -2.55 10.97 12.88
CA PRO A 59 -2.21 10.16 11.72
C PRO A 59 -3.36 10.16 10.70
N PHE A 60 -2.99 10.35 9.42
CA PHE A 60 -3.94 10.33 8.31
C PHE A 60 -3.71 9.15 7.37
N GLN A 61 -2.60 8.42 7.50
CA GLN A 61 -2.35 7.19 6.76
C GLN A 61 -1.52 6.21 7.58
N ILE A 62 -1.79 4.91 7.44
CA ILE A 62 -1.05 3.83 8.07
C ILE A 62 -0.82 2.69 7.08
N SER A 63 0.34 2.07 7.14
CA SER A 63 0.67 0.90 6.33
C SER A 63 1.44 -0.11 7.15
N THR A 64 1.09 -1.39 6.98
CA THR A 64 1.73 -2.51 7.67
C THR A 64 2.33 -3.49 6.66
N GLY A 65 3.51 -4.01 6.93
CA GLY A 65 4.17 -4.98 6.06
C GLY A 65 5.38 -5.62 6.72
N GLY A 66 5.52 -6.93 6.62
CA GLY A 66 6.72 -7.66 7.03
C GLY A 66 7.17 -7.47 8.48
N GLY A 67 6.25 -7.25 9.43
CA GLY A 67 6.58 -6.97 10.83
C GLY A 67 6.95 -5.51 11.11
N ASN A 68 6.70 -4.62 10.16
CA ASN A 68 6.87 -3.17 10.31
C ASN A 68 5.52 -2.47 10.18
N THR A 69 5.41 -1.31 10.80
CA THR A 69 4.29 -0.40 10.63
C THR A 69 4.84 1.01 10.42
N CYS A 70 4.29 1.72 9.45
CA CYS A 70 4.58 3.14 9.25
C CYS A 70 3.27 3.93 9.18
N ALA A 71 3.29 5.14 9.70
CA ALA A 71 2.19 6.09 9.58
C ALA A 71 2.71 7.45 9.10
N LEU A 72 1.87 8.13 8.35
CA LEU A 72 2.01 9.55 8.05
C LEU A 72 1.12 10.33 9.00
N ASP A 73 1.67 11.39 9.58
CA ASP A 73 0.98 12.30 10.50
C ASP A 73 1.39 13.75 10.25
N ASP A 74 0.87 14.69 11.03
CA ASP A 74 1.19 16.12 10.93
C ASP A 74 2.68 16.44 11.04
N THR A 75 3.50 15.53 11.57
CA THR A 75 4.95 15.70 11.74
C THR A 75 5.77 15.04 10.64
N GLY A 76 5.15 14.20 9.80
CA GLY A 76 5.73 13.46 8.70
C GLY A 76 5.63 11.95 8.86
N LEU A 77 6.68 11.21 8.52
CA LEU A 77 6.70 9.75 8.54
C LEU A 77 7.23 9.22 9.88
N THR A 78 6.45 8.38 10.54
CA THR A 78 6.87 7.61 11.72
C THR A 78 6.76 6.12 11.43
N CYS A 79 7.86 5.37 11.61
CA CYS A 79 7.88 3.92 11.44
C CYS A 79 8.31 3.22 12.73
N TRP A 80 7.71 2.06 13.02
CA TRP A 80 8.05 1.20 14.15
C TRP A 80 7.99 -0.27 13.77
N GLU A 81 8.66 -1.11 14.54
CA GLU A 81 8.87 -2.53 14.22
C GLU A 81 8.80 -3.42 15.45
N SER A 82 8.69 -4.73 15.26
CA SER A 82 8.79 -5.70 16.35
C SER A 82 10.24 -5.88 16.82
N ASP A 83 10.43 -6.04 18.14
CA ASP A 83 11.73 -6.14 18.84
C ASP A 83 12.52 -7.42 18.51
N GLY A 84 12.45 -8.03 17.35
CA GLY A 84 13.13 -9.32 17.16
C GLY A 84 13.41 -9.80 15.74
N GLY A 85 13.14 -9.01 14.74
CA GLY A 85 13.34 -9.43 13.34
C GLY A 85 14.56 -8.78 12.67
N ASN A 86 15.24 -9.54 11.82
CA ASN A 86 16.25 -9.02 10.86
C ASN A 86 15.68 -8.01 9.83
N GLN A 87 14.58 -7.35 10.15
CA GLN A 87 13.82 -6.46 9.25
C GLN A 87 13.89 -4.98 9.64
N SER A 88 14.75 -4.67 10.62
CA SER A 88 15.12 -3.35 11.12
C SER A 88 15.54 -2.31 10.06
N LEU A 89 15.64 -2.72 8.80
CA LEU A 89 16.07 -1.84 7.71
C LEU A 89 15.05 -0.75 7.39
N VAL A 90 13.75 -0.96 7.66
CA VAL A 90 12.72 0.03 7.33
C VAL A 90 12.77 1.23 8.26
N SER A 91 12.80 1.01 9.58
CA SER A 91 12.86 2.12 10.54
C SER A 91 14.21 2.81 10.58
N SER A 92 15.32 2.06 10.41
CA SER A 92 16.69 2.61 10.52
C SER A 92 17.19 3.36 9.29
N THR A 93 16.58 3.15 8.12
CA THR A 93 16.99 3.74 6.84
C THR A 93 15.94 4.64 6.20
N SER A 94 14.91 5.03 6.95
CA SER A 94 13.86 5.93 6.46
C SER A 94 14.45 7.26 5.98
N PRO A 95 13.90 7.85 4.91
CA PRO A 95 14.36 9.13 4.40
C PRO A 95 14.26 10.24 5.45
N SER A 96 15.30 11.06 5.57
CA SER A 96 15.35 12.19 6.52
C SER A 96 14.70 13.48 5.99
N SER A 97 14.34 13.50 4.71
CA SER A 97 13.80 14.68 4.03
C SER A 97 12.70 14.28 3.06
N LEU A 98 11.48 14.21 3.56
CA LEU A 98 10.27 14.07 2.75
C LEU A 98 9.64 15.46 2.56
N ILE A 99 9.01 15.69 1.41
CA ILE A 99 8.35 16.95 1.08
C ILE A 99 6.86 16.69 0.92
N ASN A 100 6.07 17.05 1.93
CA ASN A 100 4.63 16.81 1.96
C ASN A 100 4.29 15.35 1.59
N PRO A 101 4.64 14.38 2.43
CA PRO A 101 4.37 12.97 2.14
C PRO A 101 2.86 12.72 2.04
N LEU A 102 2.44 12.03 0.97
CA LEU A 102 1.04 11.79 0.63
C LEU A 102 0.63 10.33 0.87
N GLN A 103 1.56 9.39 0.64
CA GLN A 103 1.28 7.97 0.76
C GLN A 103 2.52 7.20 1.23
N VAL A 104 2.33 6.24 2.15
CA VAL A 104 3.34 5.25 2.52
C VAL A 104 2.83 3.85 2.24
N SER A 105 3.68 2.97 1.71
CA SER A 105 3.35 1.57 1.42
C SER A 105 4.49 0.66 1.83
N LEU A 106 4.17 -0.37 2.62
CA LEU A 106 5.14 -1.31 3.16
C LEU A 106 5.04 -2.67 2.47
N GLY A 107 6.22 -3.21 2.12
CA GLY A 107 6.39 -4.58 1.71
C GLY A 107 7.17 -5.41 2.75
N LEU A 108 7.70 -6.57 2.34
CA LEU A 108 8.54 -7.39 3.20
C LEU A 108 9.97 -6.80 3.26
N GLY A 109 10.25 -6.05 4.32
CA GLY A 109 11.57 -5.46 4.60
C GLY A 109 11.96 -4.26 3.73
N HIS A 110 11.02 -3.68 2.99
CA HIS A 110 11.18 -2.41 2.30
C HIS A 110 9.91 -1.57 2.45
N ALA A 111 10.05 -0.29 2.20
CA ALA A 111 8.95 0.65 2.18
C ALA A 111 9.15 1.67 1.08
N CYS A 112 8.05 2.21 0.59
CA CYS A 112 8.02 3.30 -0.37
C CYS A 112 7.11 4.42 0.15
N VAL A 113 7.47 5.66 -0.13
CA VAL A 113 6.66 6.83 0.14
C VAL A 113 6.51 7.63 -1.16
N LEU A 114 5.32 8.12 -1.38
CA LEU A 114 5.02 9.13 -2.39
C LEU A 114 4.96 10.49 -1.70
N ASP A 115 5.72 11.44 -2.21
CA ASP A 115 5.73 12.83 -1.76
C ASP A 115 5.76 13.79 -2.95
N ASP A 116 5.79 15.10 -2.72
CA ASP A 116 5.84 16.11 -3.80
C ASP A 116 7.08 16.00 -4.71
N SER A 117 8.13 15.29 -4.28
CA SER A 117 9.32 15.04 -5.11
C SER A 117 9.22 13.77 -5.96
N GLY A 118 8.19 12.96 -5.76
CA GLY A 118 7.97 11.67 -6.41
C GLY A 118 8.01 10.49 -5.43
N ILE A 119 8.47 9.32 -5.88
CA ILE A 119 8.53 8.12 -5.05
C ILE A 119 9.96 7.92 -4.51
N GLN A 120 10.07 7.67 -3.22
CA GLN A 120 11.31 7.28 -2.54
C GLN A 120 11.09 5.91 -1.88
N CYS A 121 11.97 4.94 -2.15
CA CYS A 121 11.93 3.62 -1.52
C CYS A 121 13.22 3.32 -0.77
N TRP A 122 13.10 2.59 0.35
CA TRP A 122 14.23 2.23 1.20
C TRP A 122 14.04 0.85 1.83
N GLY A 123 15.06 0.38 2.56
CA GLY A 123 15.09 -0.92 3.20
C GLY A 123 15.89 -1.94 2.40
N HIS A 124 15.37 -3.14 2.23
CA HIS A 124 16.06 -4.26 1.57
C HIS A 124 16.38 -3.96 0.10
N GLN A 125 17.67 -4.04 -0.25
CA GLN A 125 18.18 -3.69 -1.59
C GLN A 125 18.27 -4.88 -2.56
N GLY A 126 18.16 -6.11 -2.07
CA GLY A 126 18.16 -7.31 -2.92
C GLY A 126 17.00 -7.26 -3.91
N ASP A 127 17.13 -7.83 -5.07
CA ASP A 127 16.10 -7.90 -6.12
C ASP A 127 15.68 -6.53 -6.72
N GLY A 128 16.30 -5.42 -6.30
CA GLY A 128 15.99 -4.08 -6.83
C GLY A 128 14.67 -3.47 -6.34
N ARG A 129 13.98 -4.06 -5.34
CA ARG A 129 12.66 -3.59 -4.85
C ARG A 129 12.65 -2.17 -4.28
N SER A 130 13.79 -1.69 -3.79
CA SER A 130 13.96 -0.32 -3.30
C SER A 130 14.62 0.61 -4.35
N THR A 131 14.82 0.14 -5.58
CA THR A 131 15.43 0.92 -6.65
C THR A 131 14.34 1.47 -7.55
N VAL A 132 13.90 2.69 -7.25
CA VAL A 132 12.83 3.36 -8.00
C VAL A 132 13.31 3.65 -9.43
N PRO A 133 12.51 3.32 -10.47
CA PRO A 133 12.86 3.64 -11.85
C PRO A 133 12.88 5.15 -12.13
N ASP A 134 13.92 5.64 -12.81
CA ASP A 134 14.02 7.05 -13.25
C ASP A 134 12.96 7.41 -14.32
N SER A 135 12.24 6.42 -14.84
CA SER A 135 11.23 6.61 -15.90
C SER A 135 9.86 7.05 -15.40
N LEU A 136 9.62 7.08 -14.10
CA LEU A 136 8.33 7.50 -13.54
C LEU A 136 8.02 8.97 -13.86
N ILE A 137 6.78 9.23 -14.29
CA ILE A 137 6.30 10.56 -14.67
C ILE A 137 5.05 10.91 -13.84
N ASN A 138 5.18 11.87 -12.93
CA ASN A 138 4.09 12.32 -12.07
C ASN A 138 3.36 11.14 -11.37
N PRO A 139 4.04 10.35 -10.54
CA PRO A 139 3.40 9.23 -9.88
C PRO A 139 2.29 9.71 -8.93
N THR A 140 1.17 8.98 -8.93
CA THR A 140 -0.03 9.30 -8.13
C THR A 140 -0.35 8.24 -7.09
N GLN A 141 0.24 7.04 -7.21
CA GLN A 141 0.08 5.94 -6.26
C GLN A 141 1.35 5.10 -6.20
N VAL A 142 1.64 4.54 -5.02
CA VAL A 142 2.66 3.49 -4.85
C VAL A 142 2.08 2.32 -4.07
N SER A 143 2.43 1.09 -4.48
CA SER A 143 2.02 -0.14 -3.81
C SER A 143 3.22 -1.09 -3.69
N SER A 144 3.57 -1.45 -2.46
CA SER A 144 4.68 -2.34 -2.15
C SER A 144 4.16 -3.74 -1.85
N GLY A 145 4.58 -4.72 -2.64
CA GLY A 145 4.40 -6.13 -2.36
C GLY A 145 5.53 -6.70 -1.49
N ASP A 146 5.58 -8.04 -1.28
CA ASP A 146 6.66 -8.62 -0.49
C ASP A 146 8.03 -8.45 -1.17
N TYR A 147 8.11 -8.57 -2.50
CA TYR A 147 9.38 -8.64 -3.24
C TYR A 147 9.49 -7.66 -4.40
N HIS A 148 8.47 -6.86 -4.64
CA HIS A 148 8.41 -5.88 -5.71
C HIS A 148 7.61 -4.66 -5.26
N ALA A 149 7.62 -3.63 -6.07
CA ALA A 149 6.75 -2.48 -5.90
C ALA A 149 6.21 -2.02 -7.25
N CYS A 150 5.05 -1.37 -7.23
CA CYS A 150 4.43 -0.79 -8.39
C CYS A 150 4.00 0.65 -8.10
N ALA A 151 3.99 1.47 -9.13
CA ALA A 151 3.43 2.81 -9.10
C ALA A 151 2.39 2.98 -10.21
N LEU A 152 1.46 3.85 -9.98
CA LEU A 152 0.60 4.42 -11.01
C LEU A 152 1.13 5.82 -11.33
N ASP A 153 1.38 6.08 -12.61
CA ASP A 153 1.89 7.36 -13.10
C ASP A 153 1.14 7.79 -14.38
N ASP A 154 1.55 8.91 -15.00
CA ASP A 154 0.93 9.41 -16.24
C ASP A 154 1.02 8.43 -17.41
N THR A 155 1.91 7.43 -17.37
CA THR A 155 2.07 6.41 -18.43
C THR A 155 1.28 5.13 -18.15
N GLY A 156 0.73 4.98 -16.94
CA GLY A 156 0.01 3.80 -16.46
C GLY A 156 0.70 3.13 -15.28
N VAL A 157 0.69 1.80 -15.22
CA VAL A 157 1.33 1.04 -14.13
C VAL A 157 2.78 0.74 -14.49
N VAL A 158 3.70 1.08 -13.59
CA VAL A 158 5.13 0.75 -13.67
C VAL A 158 5.51 -0.07 -12.44
N CYS A 159 6.08 -1.26 -12.63
CA CYS A 159 6.49 -2.15 -11.55
C CYS A 159 8.00 -2.42 -11.60
N TRP A 160 8.61 -2.65 -10.41
CA TRP A 160 10.03 -2.95 -10.28
C TRP A 160 10.30 -3.90 -9.12
N GLY A 161 11.50 -4.49 -9.10
CA GLY A 161 11.92 -5.45 -8.09
C GLY A 161 12.02 -6.87 -8.63
N TYR A 162 11.74 -7.87 -7.79
CA TYR A 162 11.77 -9.28 -8.17
C TYR A 162 10.66 -9.60 -9.19
N ASP A 163 11.01 -10.35 -10.25
CA ASP A 163 10.10 -10.72 -11.35
C ASP A 163 10.13 -12.23 -11.67
N GLY A 164 10.51 -13.06 -10.71
CA GLY A 164 10.61 -14.51 -10.94
C GLY A 164 9.31 -15.22 -11.29
N GLU A 165 8.16 -14.61 -10.97
CA GLU A 165 6.82 -15.10 -11.28
C GLU A 165 6.10 -14.20 -12.31
N GLY A 166 6.77 -13.19 -12.86
CA GLY A 166 6.18 -12.23 -13.80
C GLY A 166 5.37 -11.12 -13.12
N GLN A 167 5.52 -10.91 -11.82
CA GLN A 167 4.73 -9.93 -11.05
C GLN A 167 5.03 -8.47 -11.40
N THR A 168 6.18 -8.17 -12.00
CA THR A 168 6.50 -6.84 -12.51
C THR A 168 6.28 -6.68 -14.01
N SER A 169 5.90 -7.77 -14.70
CA SER A 169 5.63 -7.79 -16.13
C SER A 169 4.21 -7.31 -16.41
N VAL A 170 4.01 -6.00 -16.45
CA VAL A 170 2.70 -5.37 -16.66
C VAL A 170 2.09 -5.81 -17.99
N PRO A 171 0.82 -6.30 -18.02
CA PRO A 171 0.18 -6.71 -19.26
C PRO A 171 -0.04 -5.56 -20.26
N ASP A 172 0.27 -5.76 -21.54
CA ASP A 172 0.00 -4.79 -22.62
C ASP A 172 -1.49 -4.44 -22.78
N SER A 173 -2.38 -5.28 -22.26
CA SER A 173 -3.83 -5.09 -22.30
C SER A 173 -4.35 -4.10 -21.26
N LEU A 174 -3.53 -3.76 -20.25
CA LEU A 174 -3.94 -2.83 -19.19
C LEU A 174 -4.13 -1.42 -19.77
N SER A 175 -5.27 -0.80 -19.48
CA SER A 175 -5.65 0.48 -20.08
C SER A 175 -6.32 1.41 -19.07
N ASN A 176 -5.79 2.63 -18.94
CA ASN A 176 -6.34 3.64 -18.03
C ASN A 176 -6.49 3.11 -16.59
N ALA A 177 -5.44 2.49 -16.07
CA ALA A 177 -5.44 2.00 -14.71
C ALA A 177 -5.67 3.15 -13.71
N THR A 178 -6.56 2.91 -12.75
CA THR A 178 -6.92 3.88 -11.69
C THR A 178 -6.43 3.45 -10.32
N GLN A 179 -6.06 2.16 -10.16
CA GLN A 179 -5.52 1.63 -8.92
C GLN A 179 -4.54 0.49 -9.23
N VAL A 180 -3.47 0.37 -8.44
CA VAL A 180 -2.59 -0.79 -8.43
C VAL A 180 -2.45 -1.34 -7.01
N SER A 181 -2.41 -2.66 -6.87
CA SER A 181 -2.23 -3.36 -5.60
C SER A 181 -1.26 -4.52 -5.76
N SER A 182 -0.16 -4.47 -5.02
CA SER A 182 0.91 -5.45 -5.05
C SER A 182 0.77 -6.44 -3.90
N GLY A 183 0.67 -7.73 -4.23
CA GLY A 183 0.68 -8.81 -3.27
C GLY A 183 2.08 -9.38 -3.04
N ARG A 184 2.17 -10.63 -2.57
CA ARG A 184 3.46 -11.25 -2.34
C ARG A 184 4.26 -11.47 -3.63
N LEU A 185 3.66 -12.15 -4.61
CA LEU A 185 4.27 -12.53 -5.89
C LEU A 185 3.29 -12.32 -7.06
N HIS A 186 2.30 -11.47 -6.88
CA HIS A 186 1.33 -11.08 -7.89
C HIS A 186 1.00 -9.61 -7.76
N THR A 187 0.42 -9.05 -8.78
CA THR A 187 -0.04 -7.67 -8.83
C THR A 187 -1.42 -7.64 -9.46
N CYS A 188 -2.27 -6.78 -8.96
CA CYS A 188 -3.58 -6.50 -9.54
C CYS A 188 -3.71 -5.00 -9.79
N ALA A 189 -4.44 -4.65 -10.84
CA ALA A 189 -4.82 -3.28 -11.14
C ALA A 189 -6.31 -3.20 -11.44
N LEU A 190 -6.89 -2.06 -11.16
CA LEU A 190 -8.23 -1.69 -11.61
C LEU A 190 -8.08 -0.78 -12.82
N ASP A 191 -8.73 -1.14 -13.93
CA ASP A 191 -8.72 -0.38 -15.17
C ASP A 191 -10.13 -0.26 -15.77
N ASP A 192 -10.25 0.33 -16.96
CA ASP A 192 -11.54 0.49 -17.65
C ASP A 192 -12.26 -0.86 -17.93
N SER A 193 -11.54 -1.98 -17.95
CA SER A 193 -12.11 -3.32 -18.18
C SER A 193 -12.51 -4.03 -16.88
N GLY A 194 -12.13 -3.50 -15.73
CA GLY A 194 -12.34 -4.08 -14.40
C GLY A 194 -11.02 -4.43 -13.70
N VAL A 195 -10.98 -5.55 -12.97
CA VAL A 195 -9.77 -6.01 -12.28
C VAL A 195 -8.93 -6.87 -13.21
N VAL A 196 -7.66 -6.54 -13.36
CA VAL A 196 -6.65 -7.32 -14.11
C VAL A 196 -5.53 -7.71 -13.14
N CYS A 197 -5.23 -9.01 -13.05
CA CYS A 197 -4.19 -9.52 -12.17
C CYS A 197 -3.14 -10.31 -12.96
N TRP A 198 -1.87 -10.26 -12.51
CA TRP A 198 -0.75 -10.97 -13.13
C TRP A 198 0.30 -11.40 -12.11
N GLY A 199 1.25 -12.24 -12.53
CA GLY A 199 2.25 -12.85 -11.67
C GLY A 199 1.86 -14.26 -11.24
N SER A 200 2.23 -14.68 -10.04
CA SER A 200 1.96 -16.01 -9.51
C SER A 200 0.47 -16.29 -9.34
N ASP A 201 0.03 -17.47 -9.82
CA ASP A 201 -1.36 -17.96 -9.67
C ASP A 201 -1.43 -19.34 -8.97
N SER A 202 -0.39 -19.69 -8.20
CA SER A 202 -0.30 -21.02 -7.56
C SER A 202 -1.46 -21.32 -6.60
N TYR A 203 -2.15 -20.29 -6.13
CA TYR A 203 -3.30 -20.38 -5.20
C TYR A 203 -4.58 -19.77 -5.79
N GLY A 204 -4.59 -19.42 -7.08
CA GLY A 204 -5.72 -18.77 -7.75
C GLY A 204 -5.80 -17.26 -7.49
N GLN A 205 -4.74 -16.65 -6.98
CA GLN A 205 -4.72 -15.24 -6.57
C GLN A 205 -4.82 -14.25 -7.74
N THR A 206 -4.57 -14.69 -8.98
CA THR A 206 -4.76 -13.88 -10.20
C THR A 206 -5.99 -14.29 -11.00
N THR A 207 -6.73 -15.32 -10.55
CA THR A 207 -7.95 -15.78 -11.20
C THR A 207 -9.14 -14.91 -10.79
N VAL A 208 -9.39 -13.84 -11.56
CA VAL A 208 -10.48 -12.89 -11.32
C VAL A 208 -11.84 -13.57 -11.58
N PRO A 209 -12.81 -13.56 -10.62
CA PRO A 209 -14.12 -14.14 -10.80
C PRO A 209 -14.91 -13.44 -11.92
N SER A 210 -15.51 -14.21 -12.84
CA SER A 210 -16.34 -13.68 -13.93
C SER A 210 -17.66 -13.07 -13.46
N THR A 211 -17.99 -13.21 -12.18
CA THR A 211 -19.18 -12.63 -11.53
C THR A 211 -18.93 -11.23 -10.99
N LEU A 212 -17.69 -10.75 -10.99
CA LEU A 212 -17.33 -9.41 -10.51
C LEU A 212 -18.04 -8.35 -11.37
N SER A 213 -18.74 -7.42 -10.71
CA SER A 213 -19.60 -6.42 -11.36
C SER A 213 -19.25 -5.00 -10.94
N ASN A 214 -18.79 -4.20 -11.91
CA ASN A 214 -18.39 -2.80 -11.67
C ASN A 214 -17.43 -2.66 -10.46
N PRO A 215 -16.27 -3.31 -10.48
CA PRO A 215 -15.34 -3.21 -9.36
C PRO A 215 -14.84 -1.77 -9.18
N THR A 216 -14.77 -1.34 -7.92
CA THR A 216 -14.34 0.02 -7.53
C THR A 216 -13.04 0.02 -6.75
N GLN A 217 -12.63 -1.13 -6.20
CA GLN A 217 -11.39 -1.26 -5.44
C GLN A 217 -10.82 -2.66 -5.56
N VAL A 218 -9.49 -2.78 -5.56
CA VAL A 218 -8.78 -4.06 -5.47
C VAL A 218 -7.71 -4.02 -4.37
N SER A 219 -7.56 -5.12 -3.65
CA SER A 219 -6.55 -5.30 -2.60
C SER A 219 -5.92 -6.68 -2.70
N SER A 220 -4.61 -6.72 -2.86
CA SER A 220 -3.81 -7.94 -2.94
C SER A 220 -3.19 -8.28 -1.60
N GLY A 221 -3.45 -9.48 -1.12
CA GLY A 221 -2.78 -10.05 0.05
C GLY A 221 -1.56 -10.90 -0.32
N GLY A 222 -1.10 -11.74 0.60
CA GLY A 222 0.05 -12.63 0.33
C GLY A 222 -0.27 -13.69 -0.74
N TYR A 223 -1.46 -14.30 -0.66
CA TYR A 223 -1.88 -15.44 -1.51
C TYR A 223 -3.33 -15.35 -1.97
N HIS A 224 -3.95 -14.21 -1.87
CA HIS A 224 -5.33 -13.95 -2.26
C HIS A 224 -5.47 -12.52 -2.76
N THR A 225 -6.55 -12.25 -3.46
CA THR A 225 -6.98 -10.92 -3.89
C THR A 225 -8.42 -10.72 -3.49
N CYS A 226 -8.76 -9.55 -3.02
CA CYS A 226 -10.13 -9.13 -2.78
C CYS A 226 -10.47 -7.95 -3.69
N ALA A 227 -11.72 -7.85 -4.11
CA ALA A 227 -12.24 -6.70 -4.81
C ALA A 227 -13.55 -6.24 -4.17
N LEU A 228 -13.79 -4.94 -4.21
CA LEU A 228 -15.08 -4.35 -3.86
C LEU A 228 -15.84 -4.08 -5.16
N ASP A 229 -17.06 -4.58 -5.24
CA ASP A 229 -17.96 -4.37 -6.37
C ASP A 229 -19.37 -3.98 -5.92
N ASP A 230 -20.31 -3.84 -6.87
CA ASP A 230 -21.72 -3.49 -6.57
C ASP A 230 -22.41 -4.47 -5.60
N THR A 231 -21.89 -5.68 -5.42
CA THR A 231 -22.45 -6.71 -4.54
C THR A 231 -21.80 -6.78 -3.16
N GLY A 232 -20.67 -6.09 -3.00
CA GLY A 232 -19.85 -6.07 -1.78
C GLY A 232 -18.44 -6.58 -2.02
N VAL A 233 -17.82 -7.16 -0.99
CA VAL A 233 -16.46 -7.70 -1.08
C VAL A 233 -16.49 -9.11 -1.68
N VAL A 234 -15.68 -9.33 -2.69
CA VAL A 234 -15.48 -10.59 -3.41
C VAL A 234 -14.06 -11.07 -3.27
#